data_8313ddb4c46f059a7d7b2b63f8f44f1f
#
_entry.id   8313ddb4c46f059a7d7b2b63f8f44f1f
#
_cell.length_a   1.000
_cell.length_b   1.000
_cell.length_c   1.000
_cell.angle_alpha   90.00
_cell.angle_beta   90.00
_cell.angle_gamma   90.00
#
_symmetry.space_group_name_H-M   'P 1'
#
loop_
_entity.id
_entity.type
_entity.pdbx_description
1 polymer ?
#
loop_
_entity_poly.entity_id
_entity_poly.type
_entity_poly.pdbx_seq_one_letter_code
_entity_poly.pdbx_strand_id
1 'polypeptide(L)'
;MSEKGLTNISLKKINKSKVYQYIYRKKTTSKLQIVQELQMGLSTVSQNLNLLEQEGLIEKNGFFESTGGRKANALQIVSNFKISIGIGILKGMFHITAVDLYGNAFYTDTIPLPYSNTPDYYKQVTDAVKKFISSRQYDNDKVLGISIATQGITSPDHTTVLYGDIMNNAGMKLDDFSRYLPYPCYLEHDSKSAAFLELWNHPELDSAVIILLNRNLGGGIITNHQIHQGISMHSGTLEHMCINPDGPLCYCGSRGCLETYCSANALEQAADMPAKEFFPLLREKKSPQIIQIWKDFLNHLAFAMKNLNLVIDAPIILSGYLAPYLTEEDIEYLAEHLHTAAPFILDKTQILVGTNGQYTPAIGAALHYVEKFIQSV
;
A
#
# COMPACT_ATOMS: atom_id res chain seq x y z
N MET A 1 28.61 -22.29 -17.75
CA MET A 1 28.57 -20.80 -17.92
C MET A 1 29.61 -20.22 -16.99
N SER A 2 30.66 -19.56 -17.52
CA SER A 2 31.83 -19.10 -16.76
C SER A 2 31.41 -17.97 -15.80
N GLU A 3 31.79 -18.12 -14.51
CA GLU A 3 31.77 -17.06 -13.52
C GLU A 3 32.63 -15.89 -14.03
N LYS A 4 31.99 -14.83 -14.53
CA LYS A 4 32.68 -13.55 -14.77
C LYS A 4 33.07 -13.01 -13.39
N GLY A 5 34.36 -13.01 -13.08
CA GLY A 5 34.90 -12.42 -11.85
C GLY A 5 34.39 -11.01 -11.67
N LEU A 6 33.80 -10.72 -10.48
CA LEU A 6 33.34 -9.39 -10.09
C LEU A 6 34.51 -8.41 -10.16
N THR A 7 34.37 -7.32 -10.91
CA THR A 7 35.38 -6.27 -10.95
C THR A 7 35.42 -5.53 -9.63
N ASN A 8 36.55 -4.90 -9.26
CA ASN A 8 36.65 -4.06 -8.06
C ASN A 8 35.60 -2.94 -8.00
N ILE A 9 35.16 -2.46 -9.16
CA ILE A 9 34.09 -1.43 -9.27
C ILE A 9 32.74 -2.03 -8.90
N SER A 10 32.42 -3.26 -9.40
CA SER A 10 31.18 -3.95 -9.06
C SER A 10 31.09 -4.31 -7.57
N LEU A 11 32.21 -4.74 -6.95
CA LEU A 11 32.28 -5.02 -5.52
C LEU A 11 32.05 -3.78 -4.67
N LYS A 12 32.63 -2.62 -5.06
CA LYS A 12 32.39 -1.35 -4.36
C LYS A 12 30.93 -0.93 -4.41
N LYS A 13 30.27 -1.06 -5.58
CA LYS A 13 28.83 -0.75 -5.75
C LYS A 13 27.99 -1.68 -4.89
N ILE A 14 28.24 -2.99 -4.92
CA ILE A 14 27.52 -3.97 -4.09
C ILE A 14 27.67 -3.67 -2.60
N ASN A 15 28.87 -3.33 -2.14
CA ASN A 15 29.11 -3.03 -0.74
C ASN A 15 28.41 -1.73 -0.31
N LYS A 16 28.41 -0.69 -1.14
CA LYS A 16 27.69 0.55 -0.89
C LYS A 16 26.18 0.27 -0.74
N SER A 17 25.62 -0.46 -1.69
CA SER A 17 24.21 -0.86 -1.66
C SER A 17 23.86 -1.65 -0.39
N LYS A 18 24.66 -2.66 -0.03
CA LYS A 18 24.44 -3.44 1.21
C LYS A 18 24.43 -2.57 2.47
N VAL A 19 25.37 -1.62 2.57
CA VAL A 19 25.46 -0.70 3.71
C VAL A 19 24.23 0.22 3.75
N TYR A 20 23.83 0.80 2.60
CA TYR A 20 22.65 1.66 2.52
C TYR A 20 21.36 0.90 2.88
N GLN A 21 21.12 -0.27 2.30
CA GLN A 21 19.95 -1.11 2.58
C GLN A 21 19.91 -1.59 4.02
N TYR A 22 21.05 -1.83 4.65
CA TYR A 22 21.11 -2.17 6.07
C TYR A 22 20.68 -0.98 6.94
N ILE A 23 21.20 0.23 6.68
CA ILE A 23 20.81 1.46 7.38
C ILE A 23 19.30 1.71 7.19
N TYR A 24 18.83 1.56 5.96
CA TYR A 24 17.42 1.71 5.62
C TYR A 24 16.53 0.79 6.49
N ARG A 25 16.83 -0.52 6.52
CA ARG A 25 16.05 -1.51 7.28
C ARG A 25 16.09 -1.30 8.79
N LYS A 26 17.23 -0.89 9.32
CA LYS A 26 17.40 -0.64 10.78
C LYS A 26 16.84 0.71 11.21
N LYS A 27 16.51 1.59 10.26
CA LYS A 27 16.10 3.00 10.49
C LYS A 27 17.17 3.82 11.18
N THR A 28 17.76 3.32 12.28
CA THR A 28 18.87 3.93 13.01
C THR A 28 19.89 2.87 13.38
N THR A 29 21.16 3.11 13.11
CA THR A 29 22.24 2.15 13.39
C THR A 29 23.57 2.85 13.66
N SER A 30 24.59 2.11 14.11
CA SER A 30 25.95 2.59 14.30
C SER A 30 26.92 1.90 13.33
N LYS A 31 28.07 2.55 13.11
CA LYS A 31 29.14 1.96 12.28
C LYS A 31 29.58 0.57 12.77
N LEU A 32 29.66 0.37 14.09
CA LEU A 32 30.06 -0.92 14.66
C LEU A 32 29.02 -2.00 14.40
N GLN A 33 27.73 -1.67 14.52
CA GLN A 33 26.65 -2.62 14.17
C GLN A 33 26.70 -3.01 12.71
N ILE A 34 26.94 -2.05 11.79
CA ILE A 34 27.10 -2.36 10.36
C ILE A 34 28.26 -3.34 10.12
N VAL A 35 29.43 -3.09 10.78
CA VAL A 35 30.60 -3.97 10.68
C VAL A 35 30.27 -5.38 11.17
N GLN A 36 29.60 -5.52 12.29
CA GLN A 36 29.26 -6.80 12.91
C GLN A 36 28.22 -7.59 12.09
N GLU A 37 27.11 -6.93 11.76
CA GLU A 37 25.97 -7.58 11.10
C GLU A 37 26.23 -7.92 9.62
N LEU A 38 26.95 -7.04 8.91
CA LEU A 38 27.30 -7.30 7.52
C LEU A 38 28.62 -8.07 7.37
N GLN A 39 29.34 -8.35 8.48
CA GLN A 39 30.65 -9.02 8.49
C GLN A 39 31.65 -8.35 7.53
N MET A 40 31.63 -7.02 7.47
CA MET A 40 32.48 -6.21 6.60
C MET A 40 33.65 -5.58 7.38
N GLY A 41 34.81 -5.44 6.75
CA GLY A 41 35.95 -4.76 7.37
C GLY A 41 35.63 -3.29 7.71
N LEU A 42 36.15 -2.81 8.86
CA LEU A 42 35.92 -1.46 9.37
C LEU A 42 36.30 -0.37 8.36
N SER A 43 37.41 -0.56 7.61
CA SER A 43 37.83 0.35 6.53
C SER A 43 36.82 0.41 5.39
N THR A 44 36.31 -0.73 4.97
CA THR A 44 35.29 -0.85 3.91
C THR A 44 33.99 -0.15 4.32
N VAL A 45 33.49 -0.42 5.53
CA VAL A 45 32.29 0.25 6.05
C VAL A 45 32.51 1.76 6.14
N SER A 46 33.66 2.19 6.67
CA SER A 46 33.98 3.64 6.80
C SER A 46 33.99 4.33 5.42
N GLN A 47 34.58 3.70 4.42
CA GLN A 47 34.64 4.25 3.07
C GLN A 47 33.25 4.36 2.43
N ASN A 48 32.40 3.34 2.59
CA ASN A 48 31.02 3.39 2.07
C ASN A 48 30.16 4.41 2.81
N LEU A 49 30.28 4.54 4.12
CA LEU A 49 29.58 5.57 4.90
C LEU A 49 29.97 6.97 4.44
N ASN A 50 31.27 7.23 4.22
CA ASN A 50 31.72 8.53 3.72
C ASN A 50 31.15 8.84 2.33
N LEU A 51 31.09 7.86 1.43
CA LEU A 51 30.47 8.04 0.10
C LEU A 51 28.98 8.35 0.20
N LEU A 52 28.24 7.58 0.99
CA LEU A 52 26.80 7.78 1.19
C LEU A 52 26.50 9.15 1.86
N GLU A 53 27.36 9.59 2.80
CA GLU A 53 27.24 10.90 3.45
C GLU A 53 27.55 12.04 2.46
N GLN A 54 28.59 11.91 1.63
CA GLN A 54 28.94 12.88 0.57
C GLN A 54 27.84 13.00 -0.49
N GLU A 55 27.18 11.90 -0.83
CA GLU A 55 26.03 11.89 -1.75
C GLU A 55 24.73 12.40 -1.10
N GLY A 56 24.74 12.70 0.20
CA GLY A 56 23.56 13.18 0.94
C GLY A 56 22.50 12.08 1.21
N LEU A 57 22.85 10.82 1.03
CA LEU A 57 21.93 9.69 1.19
C LEU A 57 21.73 9.26 2.64
N ILE A 58 22.72 9.53 3.50
CA ILE A 58 22.69 9.27 4.94
C ILE A 58 23.13 10.48 5.72
N GLU A 59 22.72 10.55 6.96
CA GLU A 59 23.11 11.58 7.91
C GLU A 59 23.39 11.00 9.30
N LYS A 60 24.07 11.80 10.12
CA LYS A 60 24.27 11.56 11.56
C LYS A 60 23.17 12.28 12.32
N ASN A 61 22.31 11.53 12.99
CA ASN A 61 21.21 12.09 13.77
C ASN A 61 21.32 11.64 15.24
N GLY A 62 22.12 12.38 16.01
CA GLY A 62 22.36 12.11 17.43
C GLY A 62 23.40 11.03 17.70
N PHE A 63 23.37 10.51 18.93
CA PHE A 63 24.32 9.53 19.45
C PHE A 63 23.55 8.43 20.20
N PHE A 64 24.07 7.21 20.13
CA PHE A 64 23.64 6.16 21.04
C PHE A 64 24.06 6.43 22.47
N GLU A 65 23.30 5.95 23.46
CA GLU A 65 23.68 6.00 24.85
C GLU A 65 25.01 5.25 25.06
N SER A 66 25.90 5.86 25.88
CA SER A 66 27.23 5.29 26.13
C SER A 66 27.20 4.30 27.28
N THR A 67 27.72 3.11 27.05
CA THR A 67 27.95 2.08 28.07
C THR A 67 29.38 2.17 28.67
N GLY A 68 30.04 3.36 28.64
CA GLY A 68 31.35 3.56 29.21
C GLY A 68 32.47 3.92 28.23
N GLY A 69 32.15 4.29 26.99
CA GLY A 69 33.11 4.68 25.95
C GLY A 69 32.69 5.95 25.17
N ARG A 70 33.41 6.29 24.08
CA ARG A 70 33.01 7.37 23.17
C ARG A 70 31.64 7.05 22.56
N LYS A 71 30.68 7.98 22.70
CA LYS A 71 29.35 7.86 22.13
C LYS A 71 29.43 7.59 20.62
N ALA A 72 28.76 6.54 20.16
CA ALA A 72 28.66 6.21 18.74
C ALA A 72 27.63 7.11 18.06
N ASN A 73 27.95 7.63 16.85
CA ASN A 73 27.01 8.37 16.04
C ASN A 73 25.84 7.45 15.63
N ALA A 74 24.62 7.93 15.74
CA ALA A 74 23.44 7.31 15.15
C ALA A 74 23.37 7.72 13.68
N LEU A 75 23.38 6.70 12.80
CA LEU A 75 23.33 6.87 11.35
C LEU A 75 21.91 6.51 10.88
N GLN A 76 21.35 7.33 9.99
CA GLN A 76 20.05 7.09 9.34
C GLN A 76 20.12 7.53 7.88
N ILE A 77 19.17 7.08 7.05
CA ILE A 77 19.01 7.63 5.71
C ILE A 77 18.38 9.02 5.79
N VAL A 78 18.63 9.86 4.78
CA VAL A 78 17.90 11.12 4.58
C VAL A 78 16.58 10.77 3.88
N SER A 79 15.52 10.56 4.66
CA SER A 79 14.26 9.99 4.14
C SER A 79 13.61 10.86 3.05
N ASN A 80 13.80 12.17 3.12
CA ASN A 80 13.28 13.12 2.14
C ASN A 80 14.29 13.49 1.03
N PHE A 81 15.38 12.74 0.88
CA PHE A 81 16.37 12.95 -0.19
C PHE A 81 15.72 12.88 -1.57
N LYS A 82 14.88 11.89 -1.80
CA LYS A 82 13.99 11.76 -2.94
C LYS A 82 12.57 11.51 -2.46
N ILE A 83 11.60 11.79 -3.33
CA ILE A 83 10.18 11.54 -3.07
C ILE A 83 9.56 10.82 -4.26
N SER A 84 8.46 10.15 -4.02
CA SER A 84 7.63 9.57 -5.07
C SER A 84 6.20 10.10 -4.97
N ILE A 85 5.53 10.21 -6.11
CA ILE A 85 4.15 10.69 -6.21
C ILE A 85 3.23 9.51 -6.55
N GLY A 86 2.17 9.37 -5.77
CA GLY A 86 1.09 8.42 -6.05
C GLY A 86 -0.20 9.14 -6.40
N ILE A 87 -0.91 8.61 -7.38
CA ILE A 87 -2.24 9.05 -7.78
C ILE A 87 -3.19 7.89 -7.55
N GLY A 88 -4.29 8.10 -6.84
CA GLY A 88 -5.38 7.14 -6.70
C GLY A 88 -6.61 7.62 -7.45
N ILE A 89 -6.97 6.97 -8.55
CA ILE A 89 -8.12 7.38 -9.39
C ILE A 89 -9.36 6.58 -8.97
N LEU A 90 -10.41 7.31 -8.62
CA LEU A 90 -11.73 6.80 -8.25
C LEU A 90 -12.79 7.38 -9.21
N LYS A 91 -13.99 6.83 -9.21
CA LYS A 91 -15.06 7.23 -10.11
C LYS A 91 -15.41 8.73 -10.07
N GLY A 92 -15.39 9.35 -8.89
CA GLY A 92 -15.83 10.76 -8.70
C GLY A 92 -14.70 11.73 -8.34
N MET A 93 -13.50 11.23 -8.08
CA MET A 93 -12.39 12.05 -7.60
C MET A 93 -11.06 11.33 -7.84
N PHE A 94 -9.96 12.03 -7.60
CA PHE A 94 -8.66 11.39 -7.45
C PHE A 94 -7.87 11.96 -6.28
N HIS A 95 -6.97 11.16 -5.77
CA HIS A 95 -6.03 11.54 -4.71
C HIS A 95 -4.64 11.72 -5.30
N ILE A 96 -3.89 12.70 -4.79
CA ILE A 96 -2.46 12.84 -5.05
C ILE A 96 -1.76 12.76 -3.71
N THR A 97 -0.72 11.95 -3.60
CA THR A 97 0.10 11.86 -2.40
C THR A 97 1.57 11.94 -2.74
N ALA A 98 2.37 12.55 -1.84
CA ALA A 98 3.82 12.49 -1.88
C ALA A 98 4.31 11.63 -0.71
N VAL A 99 5.20 10.68 -0.99
CA VAL A 99 5.81 9.83 0.01
C VAL A 99 7.32 10.01 0.04
N ASP A 100 7.90 9.87 1.24
CA ASP A 100 9.34 9.82 1.44
C ASP A 100 9.92 8.42 1.14
N LEU A 101 11.22 8.24 1.33
CA LEU A 101 11.89 6.96 1.11
C LEU A 101 11.48 5.85 2.10
N TYR A 102 10.83 6.17 3.20
CA TYR A 102 10.24 5.19 4.10
C TYR A 102 8.79 4.85 3.77
N GLY A 103 8.19 5.53 2.79
CA GLY A 103 6.78 5.37 2.44
C GLY A 103 5.83 6.21 3.28
N ASN A 104 6.35 7.09 4.13
CA ASN A 104 5.50 7.99 4.89
C ASN A 104 4.89 9.04 3.97
N ALA A 105 3.55 9.09 3.93
CA ALA A 105 2.83 10.16 3.25
C ALA A 105 2.90 11.45 4.06
N PHE A 106 3.39 12.52 3.46
CA PHE A 106 3.54 13.81 4.15
C PHE A 106 2.72 14.94 3.50
N TYR A 107 2.21 14.73 2.29
CA TYR A 107 1.21 15.59 1.64
C TYR A 107 0.22 14.74 0.88
N THR A 108 -1.06 15.05 1.04
CA THR A 108 -2.17 14.43 0.30
C THR A 108 -3.18 15.49 -0.09
N ASP A 109 -3.61 15.47 -1.35
CA ASP A 109 -4.71 16.27 -1.85
C ASP A 109 -5.80 15.35 -2.40
N THR A 110 -7.07 15.73 -2.21
CA THR A 110 -8.23 15.08 -2.83
C THR A 110 -8.88 16.08 -3.77
N ILE A 111 -9.01 15.71 -5.03
CA ILE A 111 -9.54 16.59 -6.08
C ILE A 111 -10.81 15.96 -6.65
N PRO A 112 -11.98 16.59 -6.45
CA PRO A 112 -13.22 16.18 -7.09
C PRO A 112 -13.10 16.36 -8.60
N LEU A 113 -13.11 15.26 -9.34
CA LEU A 113 -13.12 15.24 -10.80
C LEU A 113 -13.70 13.89 -11.24
N PRO A 114 -14.95 13.85 -11.73
CA PRO A 114 -15.55 12.63 -12.24
C PRO A 114 -14.70 12.05 -13.37
N TYR A 115 -14.44 10.75 -13.29
CA TYR A 115 -13.67 10.06 -14.31
C TYR A 115 -14.38 10.12 -15.67
N SER A 116 -13.63 10.42 -16.70
CA SER A 116 -14.03 10.23 -18.08
C SER A 116 -12.84 9.77 -18.92
N ASN A 117 -13.07 8.83 -19.83
CA ASN A 117 -12.00 8.32 -20.71
C ASN A 117 -11.78 9.31 -21.88
N THR A 118 -11.28 10.51 -21.56
CA THR A 118 -11.06 11.59 -22.53
C THR A 118 -9.69 12.24 -22.34
N PRO A 119 -9.06 12.75 -23.41
CA PRO A 119 -7.80 13.49 -23.31
C PRO A 119 -7.85 14.68 -22.35
N ASP A 120 -9.00 15.35 -22.24
CA ASP A 120 -9.18 16.47 -21.32
C ASP A 120 -9.11 16.05 -19.85
N TYR A 121 -9.73 14.93 -19.49
CA TYR A 121 -9.62 14.36 -18.14
C TYR A 121 -8.16 14.08 -17.77
N TYR A 122 -7.44 13.39 -18.62
CA TYR A 122 -6.04 13.05 -18.37
C TYR A 122 -5.15 14.28 -18.26
N LYS A 123 -5.42 15.30 -19.08
CA LYS A 123 -4.74 16.59 -19.00
C LYS A 123 -5.03 17.28 -17.67
N GLN A 124 -6.30 17.34 -17.22
CA GLN A 124 -6.66 17.95 -15.94
C GLN A 124 -5.98 17.25 -14.76
N VAL A 125 -5.97 15.91 -14.73
CA VAL A 125 -5.27 15.13 -13.69
C VAL A 125 -3.78 15.47 -13.68
N THR A 126 -3.12 15.45 -14.84
CA THR A 126 -1.67 15.69 -14.94
C THR A 126 -1.30 17.15 -14.65
N ASP A 127 -2.15 18.12 -15.00
CA ASP A 127 -1.95 19.52 -14.65
C ASP A 127 -2.11 19.74 -13.13
N ALA A 128 -3.04 19.05 -12.48
CA ALA A 128 -3.16 19.06 -11.02
C ALA A 128 -1.92 18.46 -10.35
N VAL A 129 -1.35 17.37 -10.88
CA VAL A 129 -0.11 16.77 -10.37
C VAL A 129 1.07 17.74 -10.53
N LYS A 130 1.22 18.37 -11.69
CA LYS A 130 2.27 19.39 -11.89
C LYS A 130 2.12 20.56 -10.91
N LYS A 131 0.90 21.03 -10.68
CA LYS A 131 0.61 22.06 -9.68
C LYS A 131 0.92 21.58 -8.26
N PHE A 132 0.58 20.33 -7.93
CA PHE A 132 0.90 19.72 -6.62
C PHE A 132 2.41 19.73 -6.37
N ILE A 133 3.24 19.34 -7.35
CA ILE A 133 4.69 19.33 -7.26
C ILE A 133 5.26 20.76 -7.17
N SER A 134 4.86 21.65 -8.07
CA SER A 134 5.40 23.02 -8.16
C SER A 134 5.02 23.89 -6.96
N SER A 135 3.81 23.74 -6.43
CA SER A 135 3.35 24.52 -5.25
C SER A 135 4.14 24.20 -3.97
N ARG A 136 4.83 23.05 -3.94
CA ARG A 136 5.65 22.59 -2.82
C ARG A 136 7.15 22.80 -3.05
N GLN A 137 7.49 23.50 -4.16
CA GLN A 137 8.87 23.86 -4.52
C GLN A 137 9.82 22.65 -4.62
N TYR A 138 9.29 21.50 -5.06
CA TYR A 138 10.14 20.35 -5.34
C TYR A 138 10.88 20.54 -6.66
N ASP A 139 12.21 20.40 -6.61
CA ASP A 139 13.02 20.32 -7.80
C ASP A 139 12.66 19.06 -8.60
N ASN A 140 12.71 19.15 -9.92
CA ASN A 140 12.35 18.02 -10.78
C ASN A 140 13.16 16.76 -10.52
N ASP A 141 14.43 16.90 -10.18
CA ASP A 141 15.33 15.79 -9.87
C ASP A 141 15.00 15.13 -8.52
N LYS A 142 14.26 15.80 -7.63
CA LYS A 142 13.81 15.26 -6.35
C LYS A 142 12.71 14.20 -6.51
N VAL A 143 11.89 14.29 -7.56
CA VAL A 143 10.77 13.38 -7.82
C VAL A 143 11.26 12.14 -8.58
N LEU A 144 11.15 10.97 -7.97
CA LEU A 144 11.57 9.69 -8.55
C LEU A 144 10.67 9.26 -9.72
N GLY A 145 9.38 9.51 -9.61
CA GLY A 145 8.38 9.14 -10.60
C GLY A 145 6.97 9.30 -10.07
N ILE A 146 6.00 9.03 -10.94
CA ILE A 146 4.57 9.16 -10.67
C ILE A 146 3.91 7.81 -10.94
N SER A 147 3.27 7.24 -9.91
CA SER A 147 2.55 5.98 -10.03
C SER A 147 1.04 6.22 -9.91
N ILE A 148 0.27 5.53 -10.72
CA ILE A 148 -1.17 5.68 -10.84
C ILE A 148 -1.84 4.38 -10.41
N ALA A 149 -2.59 4.44 -9.32
CA ALA A 149 -3.50 3.38 -8.89
C ALA A 149 -4.89 3.66 -9.43
N THR A 150 -5.53 2.68 -10.05
CA THR A 150 -6.87 2.81 -10.61
C THR A 150 -7.72 1.59 -10.32
N GLN A 151 -9.03 1.80 -10.15
CA GLN A 151 -9.99 0.70 -10.07
C GLN A 151 -10.08 0.01 -11.42
N GLY A 152 -9.52 -1.20 -11.51
CA GLY A 152 -9.48 -1.99 -12.73
C GLY A 152 -8.20 -2.80 -12.87
N ILE A 153 -8.32 -3.97 -13.46
CA ILE A 153 -7.22 -4.92 -13.63
C ILE A 153 -6.30 -4.44 -14.74
N THR A 154 -5.03 -4.26 -14.42
CA THR A 154 -4.01 -3.82 -15.37
C THR A 154 -3.38 -5.00 -16.14
N SER A 155 -2.84 -4.70 -17.31
CA SER A 155 -2.04 -5.65 -18.09
C SER A 155 -0.75 -6.02 -17.36
N PRO A 156 -0.14 -7.19 -17.64
CA PRO A 156 1.10 -7.63 -17.00
C PRO A 156 2.29 -6.68 -17.21
N ASP A 157 2.28 -5.89 -18.27
CA ASP A 157 3.28 -4.86 -18.56
C ASP A 157 2.95 -3.49 -17.95
N HIS A 158 1.84 -3.39 -17.19
CA HIS A 158 1.39 -2.18 -16.51
C HIS A 158 1.13 -0.98 -17.43
N THR A 159 0.75 -1.23 -18.69
CA THR A 159 0.53 -0.17 -19.68
C THR A 159 -0.94 0.12 -19.96
N THR A 160 -1.83 -0.81 -19.66
CA THR A 160 -3.25 -0.71 -20.04
C THR A 160 -4.16 -1.33 -18.99
N VAL A 161 -5.32 -0.74 -18.75
CA VAL A 161 -6.41 -1.36 -17.98
C VAL A 161 -7.15 -2.32 -18.88
N LEU A 162 -7.14 -3.62 -18.53
CA LEU A 162 -7.79 -4.69 -19.29
C LEU A 162 -9.26 -4.82 -18.95
N TYR A 163 -9.60 -4.65 -17.66
CA TYR A 163 -10.95 -4.79 -17.13
C TYR A 163 -11.23 -3.69 -16.10
N GLY A 164 -12.38 -3.01 -16.20
CA GLY A 164 -12.66 -1.87 -15.35
C GLY A 164 -14.12 -1.43 -15.38
N ASP A 165 -15.04 -2.29 -14.90
CA ASP A 165 -16.49 -2.05 -14.94
C ASP A 165 -16.94 -0.95 -13.99
N ILE A 166 -16.30 -0.80 -12.82
CA ILE A 166 -16.68 0.21 -11.81
C ILE A 166 -16.64 1.61 -12.40
N MET A 167 -15.59 1.90 -13.16
CA MET A 167 -15.34 3.23 -13.74
C MET A 167 -15.60 3.29 -15.25
N ASN A 168 -15.85 2.15 -15.88
CA ASN A 168 -15.87 2.04 -17.35
C ASN A 168 -14.55 2.52 -17.99
N ASN A 169 -13.42 2.09 -17.40
CA ASN A 169 -12.08 2.54 -17.78
C ASN A 169 -11.24 1.47 -18.49
N ALA A 170 -11.86 0.40 -18.97
CA ALA A 170 -11.19 -0.56 -19.85
C ALA A 170 -10.60 0.16 -21.07
N GLY A 171 -9.34 -0.15 -21.40
CA GLY A 171 -8.60 0.52 -22.46
C GLY A 171 -7.90 1.82 -22.07
N MET A 172 -8.01 2.30 -20.80
CA MET A 172 -7.18 3.37 -20.25
C MET A 172 -5.71 2.97 -20.36
N LYS A 173 -4.85 3.88 -20.83
CA LYS A 173 -3.43 3.61 -21.04
C LYS A 173 -2.55 4.48 -20.17
N LEU A 174 -1.42 3.93 -19.77
CA LEU A 174 -0.36 4.68 -19.09
C LEU A 174 0.06 5.92 -19.90
N ASP A 175 0.13 5.78 -21.23
CA ASP A 175 0.50 6.86 -22.14
C ASP A 175 -0.48 8.04 -22.12
N ASP A 176 -1.74 7.83 -21.75
CA ASP A 176 -2.71 8.91 -21.61
C ASP A 176 -2.30 9.93 -20.52
N PHE A 177 -1.50 9.52 -19.56
CA PHE A 177 -0.93 10.37 -18.51
C PHE A 177 0.51 10.76 -18.81
N SER A 178 1.35 9.78 -19.15
CA SER A 178 2.81 9.97 -19.25
C SER A 178 3.21 10.98 -20.33
N ARG A 179 2.42 11.12 -21.40
CA ARG A 179 2.65 12.13 -22.45
C ARG A 179 2.62 13.57 -21.95
N TYR A 180 1.98 13.84 -20.80
CA TYR A 180 1.87 15.17 -20.22
C TYR A 180 2.81 15.41 -19.03
N LEU A 181 3.54 14.40 -18.58
CA LEU A 181 4.37 14.44 -17.37
C LEU A 181 5.85 14.26 -17.73
N PRO A 182 6.76 15.07 -17.14
CA PRO A 182 8.21 14.95 -17.40
C PRO A 182 8.89 13.89 -16.53
N TYR A 183 8.12 12.99 -15.91
CA TYR A 183 8.59 11.98 -14.99
C TYR A 183 8.30 10.57 -15.51
N PRO A 184 9.08 9.56 -15.11
CA PRO A 184 8.69 8.17 -15.35
C PRO A 184 7.33 7.89 -14.69
N CYS A 185 6.46 7.17 -15.40
CA CYS A 185 5.12 6.85 -14.92
C CYS A 185 4.92 5.33 -14.83
N TYR A 186 4.03 4.90 -13.93
CA TYR A 186 3.67 3.51 -13.69
C TYR A 186 2.17 3.40 -13.43
N LEU A 187 1.51 2.36 -13.95
CA LEU A 187 0.08 2.12 -13.79
C LEU A 187 -0.13 0.81 -13.06
N GLU A 188 -0.97 0.80 -12.03
CA GLU A 188 -1.26 -0.39 -11.25
C GLU A 188 -2.73 -0.45 -10.85
N HIS A 189 -3.22 -1.65 -10.60
CA HIS A 189 -4.50 -1.90 -9.96
C HIS A 189 -4.48 -1.38 -8.52
N ASP A 190 -5.51 -0.67 -8.08
CA ASP A 190 -5.57 -0.02 -6.76
C ASP A 190 -5.45 -1.02 -5.61
N SER A 191 -6.07 -2.19 -5.72
CA SER A 191 -5.99 -3.24 -4.70
C SER A 191 -4.60 -3.87 -4.60
N LYS A 192 -3.86 -3.98 -5.73
CA LYS A 192 -2.47 -4.45 -5.71
C LYS A 192 -1.55 -3.40 -5.09
N SER A 193 -1.77 -2.14 -5.42
CA SER A 193 -1.06 -1.02 -4.77
C SER A 193 -1.30 -1.01 -3.26
N ALA A 194 -2.55 -1.21 -2.83
CA ALA A 194 -2.89 -1.30 -1.41
C ALA A 194 -2.19 -2.49 -0.73
N ALA A 195 -2.21 -3.66 -1.37
CA ALA A 195 -1.52 -4.84 -0.86
C ALA A 195 0.00 -4.63 -0.76
N PHE A 196 0.59 -3.89 -1.70
CA PHE A 196 2.01 -3.56 -1.66
C PHE A 196 2.35 -2.63 -0.49
N LEU A 197 1.49 -1.67 -0.16
CA LEU A 197 1.66 -0.83 1.03
C LEU A 197 1.61 -1.66 2.32
N GLU A 198 0.69 -2.61 2.41
CA GLU A 198 0.60 -3.44 3.62
C GLU A 198 1.81 -4.37 3.74
N LEU A 199 2.30 -4.94 2.66
CA LEU A 199 3.57 -5.69 2.64
C LEU A 199 4.76 -4.81 3.08
N TRP A 200 4.79 -3.56 2.64
CA TRP A 200 5.83 -2.61 3.03
C TRP A 200 5.81 -2.27 4.52
N ASN A 201 4.61 -2.14 5.08
CA ASN A 201 4.41 -1.83 6.51
C ASN A 201 4.65 -3.04 7.41
N HIS A 202 4.52 -4.25 6.87
CA HIS A 202 4.66 -5.53 7.58
C HIS A 202 5.74 -6.42 6.95
N PRO A 203 7.01 -5.99 6.94
CA PRO A 203 8.10 -6.73 6.30
C PRO A 203 8.41 -8.09 6.97
N GLU A 204 7.86 -8.33 8.15
CA GLU A 204 7.96 -9.62 8.87
C GLU A 204 7.02 -10.69 8.33
N LEU A 205 5.97 -10.30 7.59
CA LEU A 205 4.98 -11.24 7.07
C LEU A 205 5.44 -11.84 5.74
N ASP A 206 5.61 -13.15 5.71
CA ASP A 206 5.87 -13.90 4.48
C ASP A 206 4.62 -14.00 3.59
N SER A 207 3.47 -14.18 4.23
CA SER A 207 2.19 -14.34 3.57
C SER A 207 1.10 -13.56 4.31
N ALA A 208 0.13 -13.01 3.59
CA ALA A 208 -1.04 -12.34 4.14
C ALA A 208 -2.18 -12.28 3.12
N VAL A 209 -3.40 -12.15 3.60
CA VAL A 209 -4.57 -11.79 2.80
C VAL A 209 -4.98 -10.35 3.15
N ILE A 210 -5.07 -9.49 2.17
CA ILE A 210 -5.51 -8.11 2.33
C ILE A 210 -6.96 -8.00 1.88
N ILE A 211 -7.84 -7.48 2.75
CA ILE A 211 -9.20 -7.08 2.41
C ILE A 211 -9.25 -5.56 2.42
N LEU A 212 -9.41 -4.98 1.26
CA LEU A 212 -9.45 -3.53 1.08
C LEU A 212 -10.89 -3.04 1.23
N LEU A 213 -11.26 -2.63 2.43
CA LEU A 213 -12.59 -2.11 2.80
C LEU A 213 -12.75 -0.67 2.27
N ASN A 214 -12.83 -0.52 0.97
CA ASN A 214 -12.95 0.77 0.29
C ASN A 214 -14.37 1.01 -0.21
N ARG A 215 -14.62 2.11 -0.96
CA ARG A 215 -15.94 2.40 -1.55
C ARG A 215 -16.46 1.21 -2.36
N ASN A 216 -15.63 0.67 -3.23
CA ASN A 216 -15.77 -0.70 -3.72
C ASN A 216 -14.73 -1.56 -3.01
N LEU A 217 -15.12 -2.75 -2.62
CA LEU A 217 -14.24 -3.70 -1.98
C LEU A 217 -13.13 -4.11 -2.96
N GLY A 218 -12.02 -4.50 -2.44
CA GLY A 218 -10.94 -5.07 -3.22
C GLY A 218 -10.11 -6.02 -2.35
N GLY A 219 -9.08 -6.59 -2.91
CA GLY A 219 -8.22 -7.45 -2.13
C GLY A 219 -6.88 -7.74 -2.78
N GLY A 220 -6.04 -8.39 -2.01
CA GLY A 220 -4.72 -8.84 -2.44
C GLY A 220 -4.28 -10.06 -1.64
N ILE A 221 -3.44 -10.84 -2.25
CA ILE A 221 -2.82 -12.01 -1.61
C ILE A 221 -1.31 -11.82 -1.69
N ILE A 222 -0.65 -11.95 -0.56
CA ILE A 222 0.80 -11.95 -0.43
C ILE A 222 1.24 -13.39 -0.17
N THR A 223 2.25 -13.85 -0.88
CA THR A 223 2.92 -15.14 -0.66
C THR A 223 4.41 -14.98 -0.95
N ASN A 224 5.27 -15.53 -0.10
CA ASN A 224 6.72 -15.44 -0.24
C ASN A 224 7.22 -13.98 -0.37
N HIS A 225 6.71 -13.07 0.46
CA HIS A 225 7.00 -11.63 0.41
C HIS A 225 6.68 -10.96 -0.95
N GLN A 226 5.77 -11.51 -1.74
CA GLN A 226 5.40 -10.97 -3.04
C GLN A 226 3.88 -10.94 -3.20
N ILE A 227 3.38 -9.97 -3.94
CA ILE A 227 1.97 -9.92 -4.32
C ILE A 227 1.72 -11.03 -5.34
N HIS A 228 0.79 -11.92 -5.00
CA HIS A 228 0.38 -12.99 -5.90
C HIS A 228 -0.51 -12.42 -7.01
N GLN A 229 0.01 -12.36 -8.23
CA GLN A 229 -0.71 -11.78 -9.38
C GLN A 229 -1.71 -12.74 -10.02
N GLY A 230 -1.44 -14.06 -9.97
CA GLY A 230 -2.19 -15.05 -10.75
C GLY A 230 -1.79 -15.02 -12.24
N ILE A 231 -2.28 -16.00 -13.00
CA ILE A 231 -1.96 -16.15 -14.44
C ILE A 231 -2.55 -14.98 -15.27
N SER A 232 -3.72 -14.50 -14.88
CA SER A 232 -4.48 -13.47 -15.61
C SER A 232 -4.61 -12.17 -14.81
N MET A 233 -3.74 -11.92 -13.86
CA MET A 233 -3.75 -10.74 -12.96
C MET A 233 -4.98 -10.66 -12.02
N HIS A 234 -5.85 -11.69 -12.00
CA HIS A 234 -7.10 -11.69 -11.23
C HIS A 234 -6.95 -12.18 -9.79
N SER A 235 -5.77 -12.65 -9.37
CA SER A 235 -5.61 -13.12 -7.98
C SER A 235 -5.90 -12.01 -6.98
N GLY A 236 -6.68 -12.32 -5.96
CA GLY A 236 -7.04 -11.37 -4.92
C GLY A 236 -8.25 -10.48 -5.26
N THR A 237 -9.02 -10.76 -6.32
CA THR A 237 -10.33 -10.11 -6.58
C THR A 237 -11.39 -10.66 -5.60
N LEU A 238 -11.16 -10.42 -4.31
CA LEU A 238 -11.96 -10.98 -3.21
C LEU A 238 -13.39 -10.43 -3.18
N GLU A 239 -13.60 -9.27 -3.75
CA GLU A 239 -14.89 -8.58 -3.87
C GLU A 239 -15.95 -9.44 -4.58
N HIS A 240 -15.52 -10.31 -5.47
CA HIS A 240 -16.43 -11.18 -6.24
C HIS A 240 -16.61 -12.58 -5.64
N MET A 241 -16.02 -12.86 -4.48
CA MET A 241 -16.30 -14.09 -3.75
C MET A 241 -17.77 -14.14 -3.33
N CYS A 242 -18.49 -15.14 -3.84
CA CYS A 242 -19.89 -15.34 -3.49
C CYS A 242 -20.00 -15.88 -2.07
N ILE A 243 -20.64 -15.12 -1.17
CA ILE A 243 -20.91 -15.50 0.22
C ILE A 243 -22.37 -15.90 0.45
N ASN A 244 -23.25 -15.54 -0.48
CA ASN A 244 -24.68 -15.93 -0.45
C ASN A 244 -25.23 -15.99 -1.88
N PRO A 245 -25.43 -17.19 -2.47
CA PRO A 245 -25.90 -17.33 -3.86
C PRO A 245 -27.24 -16.66 -4.16
N ASP A 246 -28.11 -16.53 -3.14
CA ASP A 246 -29.41 -15.89 -3.25
C ASP A 246 -29.39 -14.39 -2.91
N GLY A 247 -28.21 -13.84 -2.72
CA GLY A 247 -27.99 -12.45 -2.31
C GLY A 247 -28.19 -11.40 -3.40
N PRO A 248 -27.87 -10.13 -3.09
CA PRO A 248 -28.02 -9.01 -4.01
C PRO A 248 -27.21 -9.19 -5.30
N LEU A 249 -27.66 -8.53 -6.38
CA LEU A 249 -26.96 -8.48 -7.64
C LEU A 249 -25.71 -7.58 -7.51
N CYS A 250 -24.55 -8.11 -7.85
CA CYS A 250 -23.29 -7.37 -7.91
C CYS A 250 -23.13 -6.71 -9.29
N TYR A 251 -22.33 -5.63 -9.36
CA TYR A 251 -22.00 -4.97 -10.62
C TYR A 251 -21.32 -5.91 -11.65
N CYS A 252 -20.65 -6.97 -11.19
CA CYS A 252 -20.06 -7.98 -12.08
C CYS A 252 -21.09 -8.92 -12.72
N GLY A 253 -22.38 -8.75 -12.44
CA GLY A 253 -23.47 -9.60 -12.96
C GLY A 253 -23.76 -10.85 -12.13
N SER A 254 -22.93 -11.22 -11.16
CA SER A 254 -23.16 -12.33 -10.23
C SER A 254 -23.98 -11.89 -9.02
N ARG A 255 -24.53 -12.86 -8.27
CA ARG A 255 -25.26 -12.59 -7.03
C ARG A 255 -24.43 -12.92 -5.79
N GLY A 256 -24.67 -12.15 -4.71
CA GLY A 256 -24.16 -12.43 -3.38
C GLY A 256 -22.65 -12.31 -3.22
N CYS A 257 -22.02 -11.54 -4.07
CA CYS A 257 -20.59 -11.19 -3.92
C CYS A 257 -20.33 -10.43 -2.63
N LEU A 258 -19.17 -10.63 -2.02
CA LEU A 258 -18.73 -9.94 -0.80
C LEU A 258 -18.85 -8.41 -0.94
N GLU A 259 -18.60 -7.85 -2.13
CA GLU A 259 -18.80 -6.44 -2.48
C GLU A 259 -20.14 -5.91 -2.01
N THR A 260 -21.23 -6.69 -2.23
CA THR A 260 -22.61 -6.24 -1.94
C THR A 260 -22.94 -6.20 -0.46
N TYR A 261 -22.03 -6.65 0.42
CA TYR A 261 -22.20 -6.70 1.87
C TYR A 261 -21.16 -5.90 2.63
N CYS A 262 -19.91 -5.90 2.17
CA CYS A 262 -18.76 -5.41 2.92
C CYS A 262 -18.02 -4.24 2.26
N SER A 263 -18.51 -3.69 1.15
CA SER A 263 -17.99 -2.43 0.63
C SER A 263 -18.51 -1.25 1.45
N ALA A 264 -17.80 -0.10 1.44
CA ALA A 264 -18.30 1.11 2.06
C ALA A 264 -19.59 1.61 1.39
N ASN A 265 -19.73 1.42 0.07
CA ASN A 265 -20.98 1.74 -0.63
C ASN A 265 -22.15 0.89 -0.11
N ALA A 266 -21.94 -0.41 0.14
CA ALA A 266 -22.97 -1.27 0.70
C ALA A 266 -23.38 -0.84 2.11
N LEU A 267 -22.42 -0.47 2.97
CA LEU A 267 -22.67 0.05 4.32
C LEU A 267 -23.45 1.38 4.26
N GLU A 268 -22.98 2.33 3.46
CA GLU A 268 -23.61 3.65 3.32
C GLU A 268 -25.03 3.55 2.73
N GLN A 269 -25.26 2.61 1.81
CA GLN A 269 -26.58 2.33 1.26
C GLN A 269 -27.51 1.69 2.31
N ALA A 270 -27.03 0.73 3.09
CA ALA A 270 -27.83 0.09 4.13
C ALA A 270 -28.20 1.06 5.27
N ALA A 271 -27.32 2.00 5.57
CA ALA A 271 -27.51 3.00 6.62
C ALA A 271 -28.23 4.28 6.14
N ASP A 272 -28.37 4.48 4.82
CA ASP A 272 -28.85 5.72 4.20
C ASP A 272 -28.08 6.97 4.68
N MET A 273 -26.78 6.80 4.92
CA MET A 273 -25.89 7.89 5.36
C MET A 273 -24.42 7.59 5.05
N PRO A 274 -23.56 8.65 4.93
CA PRO A 274 -22.12 8.46 4.76
C PRO A 274 -21.47 7.82 5.99
N ALA A 275 -20.40 7.05 5.78
CA ALA A 275 -19.63 6.40 6.84
C ALA A 275 -19.16 7.37 7.93
N LYS A 276 -18.75 8.60 7.55
CA LYS A 276 -18.33 9.65 8.49
C LYS A 276 -19.43 10.07 9.49
N GLU A 277 -20.70 9.89 9.14
CA GLU A 277 -21.86 10.15 9.99
C GLU A 277 -22.31 8.89 10.72
N PHE A 278 -22.22 7.73 10.07
CA PHE A 278 -22.59 6.44 10.62
C PHE A 278 -21.77 6.06 11.85
N PHE A 279 -20.44 6.12 11.78
CA PHE A 279 -19.59 5.64 12.87
C PHE A 279 -19.70 6.44 14.18
N PRO A 280 -19.80 7.78 14.19
CA PRO A 280 -20.12 8.51 15.41
C PRO A 280 -21.42 8.03 16.06
N LEU A 281 -22.51 7.86 15.29
CA LEU A 281 -23.79 7.37 15.80
C LEU A 281 -23.71 5.94 16.31
N LEU A 282 -22.94 5.08 15.63
CA LEU A 282 -22.68 3.72 16.08
C LEU A 282 -21.99 3.71 17.46
N ARG A 283 -20.99 4.58 17.67
CA ARG A 283 -20.25 4.67 18.94
C ARG A 283 -21.08 5.25 20.10
N GLU A 284 -22.14 6.00 19.81
CA GLU A 284 -23.11 6.41 20.84
C GLU A 284 -23.95 5.23 21.37
N LYS A 285 -24.02 4.11 20.66
CA LYS A 285 -24.75 2.88 21.01
C LYS A 285 -26.26 3.11 21.29
N LYS A 286 -26.86 4.20 20.72
CA LYS A 286 -28.26 4.59 20.99
C LYS A 286 -29.27 4.08 19.96
N SER A 287 -28.84 3.75 18.77
CA SER A 287 -29.68 3.29 17.66
C SER A 287 -29.56 1.78 17.44
N PRO A 288 -30.59 0.98 17.80
CA PRO A 288 -30.58 -0.45 17.55
C PRO A 288 -30.41 -0.80 16.07
N GLN A 289 -30.97 0.02 15.16
CA GLN A 289 -30.86 -0.19 13.72
C GLN A 289 -29.41 -0.04 13.23
N ILE A 290 -28.71 1.01 13.64
CA ILE A 290 -27.30 1.25 13.27
C ILE A 290 -26.41 0.13 13.83
N ILE A 291 -26.66 -0.29 15.07
CA ILE A 291 -25.95 -1.42 15.68
C ILE A 291 -26.16 -2.69 14.87
N GLN A 292 -27.40 -2.95 14.44
CA GLN A 292 -27.72 -4.15 13.68
C GLN A 292 -27.04 -4.14 12.29
N ILE A 293 -27.10 -3.01 11.58
CA ILE A 293 -26.40 -2.85 10.27
C ILE A 293 -24.91 -3.18 10.41
N TRP A 294 -24.27 -2.66 11.48
CA TRP A 294 -22.84 -2.93 11.69
C TRP A 294 -22.56 -4.39 12.05
N LYS A 295 -23.38 -5.00 12.88
CA LYS A 295 -23.28 -6.43 13.20
C LYS A 295 -23.42 -7.30 11.94
N ASP A 296 -24.39 -6.99 11.08
CA ASP A 296 -24.59 -7.72 9.84
C ASP A 296 -23.37 -7.58 8.90
N PHE A 297 -22.80 -6.38 8.82
CA PHE A 297 -21.54 -6.14 8.08
C PHE A 297 -20.40 -7.00 8.65
N LEU A 298 -20.17 -6.99 9.96
CA LEU A 298 -19.13 -7.78 10.62
C LEU A 298 -19.35 -9.28 10.45
N ASN A 299 -20.60 -9.76 10.50
CA ASN A 299 -20.93 -11.17 10.27
C ASN A 299 -20.56 -11.63 8.87
N HIS A 300 -20.90 -10.83 7.84
CA HIS A 300 -20.54 -11.14 6.46
C HIS A 300 -19.01 -11.09 6.26
N LEU A 301 -18.35 -10.13 6.87
CA LEU A 301 -16.89 -10.02 6.84
C LEU A 301 -16.23 -11.22 7.50
N ALA A 302 -16.68 -11.61 8.71
CA ALA A 302 -16.16 -12.79 9.43
C ALA A 302 -16.36 -14.08 8.62
N PHE A 303 -17.52 -14.25 7.96
CA PHE A 303 -17.76 -15.39 7.09
C PHE A 303 -16.78 -15.45 5.91
N ALA A 304 -16.53 -14.30 5.28
CA ALA A 304 -15.55 -14.19 4.20
C ALA A 304 -14.12 -14.48 4.70
N MET A 305 -13.72 -13.88 5.82
CA MET A 305 -12.40 -14.09 6.42
C MET A 305 -12.16 -15.56 6.76
N LYS A 306 -13.16 -16.25 7.31
CA LYS A 306 -13.10 -17.70 7.55
C LYS A 306 -12.81 -18.48 6.28
N ASN A 307 -13.56 -18.23 5.20
CA ASN A 307 -13.38 -18.96 3.95
C ASN A 307 -12.00 -18.69 3.34
N LEU A 308 -11.51 -17.46 3.41
CA LEU A 308 -10.18 -17.08 2.96
C LEU A 308 -9.07 -17.76 3.78
N ASN A 309 -9.24 -17.81 5.09
CA ASN A 309 -8.26 -18.46 5.97
C ASN A 309 -8.17 -19.97 5.73
N LEU A 310 -9.28 -20.64 5.40
CA LEU A 310 -9.28 -22.05 5.03
C LEU A 310 -8.55 -22.35 3.72
N VAL A 311 -8.43 -21.35 2.83
CA VAL A 311 -7.72 -21.49 1.53
C VAL A 311 -6.28 -21.03 1.66
N ILE A 312 -6.05 -19.96 2.43
CA ILE A 312 -4.74 -19.37 2.64
C ILE A 312 -4.55 -19.18 4.14
N ASP A 313 -3.78 -20.08 4.74
CA ASP A 313 -3.44 -20.05 6.16
C ASP A 313 -2.41 -18.93 6.41
N ALA A 314 -2.91 -17.70 6.56
CA ALA A 314 -2.10 -16.50 6.73
C ALA A 314 -2.87 -15.41 7.48
N PRO A 315 -2.19 -14.45 8.12
CA PRO A 315 -2.82 -13.26 8.70
C PRO A 315 -3.70 -12.51 7.69
N ILE A 316 -4.76 -11.88 8.19
CA ILE A 316 -5.66 -11.04 7.40
C ILE A 316 -5.44 -9.58 7.78
N ILE A 317 -5.22 -8.73 6.79
CA ILE A 317 -5.06 -7.28 6.98
C ILE A 317 -6.31 -6.58 6.44
N LEU A 318 -7.07 -5.94 7.33
CA LEU A 318 -8.22 -5.09 6.99
C LEU A 318 -7.69 -3.68 6.70
N SER A 319 -7.78 -3.23 5.46
CA SER A 319 -7.19 -1.96 5.01
C SER A 319 -8.21 -1.09 4.26
N GLY A 320 -7.84 0.12 3.87
CA GLY A 320 -8.68 1.01 3.07
C GLY A 320 -9.56 1.95 3.87
N TYR A 321 -10.58 2.52 3.22
CA TYR A 321 -11.38 3.64 3.70
C TYR A 321 -12.06 3.39 5.05
N LEU A 322 -12.62 2.18 5.27
CA LEU A 322 -13.30 1.85 6.53
C LEU A 322 -12.34 1.38 7.64
N ALA A 323 -11.11 0.97 7.31
CA ALA A 323 -10.19 0.43 8.30
C ALA A 323 -9.95 1.34 9.52
N PRO A 324 -9.76 2.68 9.38
CA PRO A 324 -9.58 3.56 10.53
C PRO A 324 -10.77 3.67 11.47
N TYR A 325 -11.95 3.20 11.05
CA TYR A 325 -13.14 3.19 11.90
C TYR A 325 -13.29 1.92 12.73
N LEU A 326 -12.54 0.86 12.41
CA LEU A 326 -12.53 -0.39 13.18
C LEU A 326 -11.93 -0.14 14.57
N THR A 327 -12.58 -0.69 15.58
CA THR A 327 -12.13 -0.62 16.97
C THR A 327 -11.68 -1.99 17.46
N GLU A 328 -11.05 -2.02 18.61
CA GLU A 328 -10.66 -3.26 19.29
C GLU A 328 -11.88 -4.18 19.51
N GLU A 329 -13.05 -3.62 19.91
CA GLU A 329 -14.30 -4.37 20.05
C GLU A 329 -14.72 -5.05 18.74
N ASP A 330 -14.52 -4.38 17.59
CA ASP A 330 -14.86 -4.95 16.28
C ASP A 330 -13.91 -6.11 15.92
N ILE A 331 -12.62 -5.98 16.24
CA ILE A 331 -11.62 -7.04 15.99
C ILE A 331 -11.87 -8.25 16.91
N GLU A 332 -12.21 -8.01 18.19
CA GLU A 332 -12.62 -9.08 19.10
C GLU A 332 -13.87 -9.82 18.59
N TYR A 333 -14.87 -9.07 18.14
CA TYR A 333 -16.08 -9.64 17.55
C TYR A 333 -15.77 -10.51 16.33
N LEU A 334 -14.91 -10.04 15.42
CA LEU A 334 -14.50 -10.81 14.25
C LEU A 334 -13.77 -12.10 14.67
N ALA A 335 -12.82 -12.02 15.60
CA ALA A 335 -12.07 -13.16 16.08
C ALA A 335 -12.99 -14.21 16.73
N GLU A 336 -13.92 -13.81 17.60
CA GLU A 336 -14.89 -14.71 18.24
C GLU A 336 -15.76 -15.44 17.21
N HIS A 337 -16.23 -14.74 16.16
CA HIS A 337 -17.06 -15.34 15.12
C HIS A 337 -16.29 -16.26 14.18
N LEU A 338 -15.00 -16.04 14.01
CA LEU A 338 -14.12 -16.98 13.37
C LEU A 338 -13.98 -18.27 14.19
N HIS A 339 -13.85 -18.17 15.53
CA HIS A 339 -13.70 -19.29 16.45
C HIS A 339 -14.91 -20.25 16.46
N THR A 340 -16.12 -19.72 16.45
CA THR A 340 -17.33 -20.56 16.52
C THR A 340 -17.57 -21.41 15.27
N ALA A 341 -16.87 -21.13 14.19
CA ALA A 341 -17.19 -21.63 12.86
C ALA A 341 -16.16 -22.60 12.24
N ALA A 342 -14.97 -22.80 12.83
CA ALA A 342 -13.95 -23.73 12.32
C ALA A 342 -13.00 -24.22 13.45
N PRO A 343 -12.50 -25.46 13.35
CA PRO A 343 -11.55 -26.02 14.32
C PRO A 343 -10.13 -25.44 14.20
N PHE A 344 -9.82 -24.71 13.12
CA PHE A 344 -8.56 -24.03 12.87
C PHE A 344 -8.85 -22.52 12.79
N ILE A 345 -8.18 -21.71 13.58
CA ILE A 345 -8.68 -20.34 13.83
C ILE A 345 -7.56 -19.34 13.80
N LEU A 346 -7.79 -18.21 13.08
CA LEU A 346 -7.01 -17.00 13.25
C LEU A 346 -7.15 -16.52 14.70
N ASP A 347 -6.04 -16.41 15.40
CA ASP A 347 -5.97 -15.66 16.64
C ASP A 347 -6.21 -14.17 16.32
N LYS A 348 -6.77 -13.44 17.28
CA LYS A 348 -6.96 -11.98 17.20
C LYS A 348 -5.70 -11.25 16.76
N THR A 349 -4.51 -11.73 17.17
CA THR A 349 -3.22 -11.17 16.77
C THR A 349 -2.89 -11.33 15.28
N GLN A 350 -3.62 -12.17 14.56
CA GLN A 350 -3.49 -12.39 13.12
C GLN A 350 -4.48 -11.55 12.28
N ILE A 351 -5.31 -10.74 12.93
CA ILE A 351 -6.18 -9.75 12.27
C ILE A 351 -5.54 -8.39 12.47
N LEU A 352 -4.95 -7.85 11.42
CA LEU A 352 -4.26 -6.58 11.43
C LEU A 352 -5.15 -5.49 10.79
N VAL A 353 -4.92 -4.23 11.16
CA VAL A 353 -5.69 -3.10 10.63
C VAL A 353 -4.75 -2.05 10.05
N GLY A 354 -4.94 -1.74 8.77
CA GLY A 354 -4.20 -0.70 8.06
C GLY A 354 -4.64 0.71 8.51
N THR A 355 -3.71 1.65 8.51
CA THR A 355 -3.90 3.00 9.08
C THR A 355 -4.09 4.12 8.04
N ASN A 356 -3.84 3.85 6.75
CA ASN A 356 -3.77 4.89 5.71
C ASN A 356 -5.13 5.27 5.08
N GLY A 357 -6.20 4.58 5.48
CA GLY A 357 -7.57 4.91 5.06
C GLY A 357 -7.74 4.94 3.54
N GLN A 358 -8.46 5.94 3.05
CA GLN A 358 -8.75 6.10 1.62
C GLN A 358 -7.51 6.34 0.73
N TYR A 359 -6.38 6.71 1.31
CA TYR A 359 -5.15 7.01 0.57
C TYR A 359 -4.26 5.79 0.34
N THR A 360 -4.61 4.64 0.95
CA THR A 360 -3.85 3.38 0.84
C THR A 360 -3.41 3.04 -0.59
N PRO A 361 -4.29 3.04 -1.61
CA PRO A 361 -3.86 2.72 -2.97
C PRO A 361 -2.88 3.74 -3.56
N ALA A 362 -3.08 5.04 -3.31
CA ALA A 362 -2.19 6.08 -3.83
C ALA A 362 -0.80 6.00 -3.19
N ILE A 363 -0.73 5.78 -1.87
CA ILE A 363 0.53 5.61 -1.15
C ILE A 363 1.24 4.34 -1.65
N GLY A 364 0.53 3.22 -1.74
CA GLY A 364 1.09 1.95 -2.21
C GLY A 364 1.65 2.05 -3.63
N ALA A 365 0.94 2.73 -4.54
CA ALA A 365 1.45 2.98 -5.88
C ALA A 365 2.76 3.78 -5.87
N ALA A 366 2.85 4.83 -5.04
CA ALA A 366 4.05 5.66 -4.94
C ALA A 366 5.28 4.84 -4.52
N LEU A 367 5.13 3.79 -3.73
CA LEU A 367 6.22 2.93 -3.27
C LEU A 367 6.96 2.23 -4.41
N HIS A 368 6.36 2.05 -5.57
CA HIS A 368 7.02 1.45 -6.73
C HIS A 368 8.36 2.12 -7.09
N TYR A 369 8.39 3.45 -7.12
CA TYR A 369 9.63 4.17 -7.43
C TYR A 369 10.54 4.29 -6.20
N VAL A 370 10.00 4.29 -4.99
CA VAL A 370 10.80 4.23 -3.76
C VAL A 370 11.58 2.92 -3.70
N GLU A 371 10.92 1.78 -3.93
CA GLU A 371 11.58 0.47 -3.94
C GLU A 371 12.70 0.41 -4.98
N LYS A 372 12.41 0.84 -6.23
CA LYS A 372 13.43 0.90 -7.30
C LYS A 372 14.63 1.76 -6.91
N PHE A 373 14.39 2.89 -6.27
CA PHE A 373 15.48 3.77 -5.82
C PHE A 373 16.35 3.08 -4.77
N ILE A 374 15.73 2.51 -3.71
CA ILE A 374 16.47 1.82 -2.64
C ILE A 374 17.30 0.67 -3.19
N GLN A 375 16.78 -0.06 -4.17
CA GLN A 375 17.50 -1.16 -4.83
C GLN A 375 18.65 -0.66 -5.74
N SER A 376 18.59 0.57 -6.23
CA SER A 376 19.57 1.13 -7.19
C SER A 376 20.79 1.77 -6.53
N VAL A 377 20.70 2.18 -5.23
CA VAL A 377 21.79 2.78 -4.47
C VAL A 377 22.88 1.77 -4.16
#